data_b2c02d7a7afcd2aea0e99d598110eeae
#
_entry.id   b2c02d7a7afcd2aea0e99d598110eeae
#
_cell.length_a   1.000
_cell.length_b   1.000
_cell.length_c   1.000
_cell.angle_alpha   90.00
_cell.angle_beta   90.00
_cell.angle_gamma   90.00
#
_symmetry.space_group_name_H-M   'P 1'
#
loop_
_entity.id
_entity.type
_entity.pdbx_description
1 polymer ?
#
loop_
_entity_poly.entity_id
_entity_poly.type
_entity_poly.pdbx_seq_one_letter_code
_entity_poly.pdbx_strand_id
1 'polypeptide(L)'
;MSVYNHFQELLEFLNNRVVGQENLNKRLLIALLAGGHLLVEGAPGLAKTTAIKTLSESIDCSYHRVQFTPDLLPADLTGTEIYIPQQQSFEFQSGPLFHNLLLADEINRAPAKVQSALLEAMGEKQITVGKKTYPLSNLFMVMATQNPIEQEGTYPLPEAQLDRFMLFVKIEYPDPKTEAKILAISRGEALGHKLKHPNIHQETIFKAQKEVLNVQVSGALEQYIIQLILATRDPTKYNQNFKKWIAFGSSPRGTIALDRAARAHAWLSGNDYVSPSDVHAVIYEVLRHRVLLTFEADVDGVTSDDVITELLKAVPIP
;
A
#
# COMPACT_ATOMS: atom_id res chain seq x y z
N MET A 1 3.51 -2.92 -28.09
CA MET A 1 3.43 -1.79 -27.17
C MET A 1 4.55 -1.94 -26.14
N SER A 2 5.19 -0.86 -25.69
CA SER A 2 6.22 -0.96 -24.64
C SER A 2 5.56 -1.29 -23.28
N VAL A 3 6.33 -1.85 -22.35
CA VAL A 3 5.85 -2.15 -20.98
C VAL A 3 5.33 -0.87 -20.32
N TYR A 4 6.06 0.23 -20.46
CA TYR A 4 5.68 1.55 -19.97
C TYR A 4 4.30 2.00 -20.47
N ASN A 5 4.04 1.88 -21.80
CA ASN A 5 2.76 2.30 -22.38
C ASN A 5 1.56 1.54 -21.81
N HIS A 6 1.69 0.24 -21.52
CA HIS A 6 0.63 -0.53 -20.86
C HIS A 6 0.28 0.03 -19.48
N PHE A 7 1.27 0.50 -18.72
CA PHE A 7 1.03 1.10 -17.40
C PHE A 7 0.47 2.52 -17.48
N GLN A 8 0.80 3.28 -18.53
CA GLN A 8 0.16 4.58 -18.77
C GLN A 8 -1.32 4.43 -19.12
N GLU A 9 -1.66 3.48 -20.02
CA GLU A 9 -3.05 3.15 -20.32
C GLU A 9 -3.81 2.66 -19.08
N LEU A 10 -3.16 1.84 -18.23
CA LEU A 10 -3.74 1.36 -17.00
C LEU A 10 -4.00 2.51 -16.02
N LEU A 11 -3.05 3.43 -15.86
CA LEU A 11 -3.22 4.60 -14.97
C LEU A 11 -4.35 5.51 -15.46
N GLU A 12 -4.40 5.77 -16.77
CA GLU A 12 -5.48 6.55 -17.37
C GLU A 12 -6.85 5.86 -17.17
N PHE A 13 -6.92 4.57 -17.38
CA PHE A 13 -8.14 3.79 -17.16
C PHE A 13 -8.59 3.84 -15.70
N LEU A 14 -7.66 3.65 -14.73
CA LEU A 14 -7.95 3.78 -13.31
C LEU A 14 -8.48 5.18 -12.96
N ASN A 15 -7.85 6.24 -13.48
CA ASN A 15 -8.25 7.63 -13.22
C ASN A 15 -9.64 7.94 -13.82
N ASN A 16 -9.97 7.34 -14.96
CA ASN A 16 -11.30 7.49 -15.56
C ASN A 16 -12.39 6.71 -14.82
N ARG A 17 -12.02 5.62 -14.13
CA ARG A 17 -12.96 4.76 -13.40
C ARG A 17 -13.14 5.17 -11.93
N VAL A 18 -12.04 5.60 -11.30
CA VAL A 18 -11.95 5.98 -9.88
C VAL A 18 -11.62 7.47 -9.79
N VAL A 19 -12.58 8.27 -10.22
CA VAL A 19 -12.44 9.72 -10.31
C VAL A 19 -12.30 10.36 -8.92
N GLY A 20 -11.41 11.33 -8.79
CA GLY A 20 -11.14 12.04 -7.54
C GLY A 20 -10.18 11.31 -6.61
N GLN A 21 -9.63 10.18 -7.05
CA GLN A 21 -8.67 9.39 -6.28
C GLN A 21 -7.40 9.12 -7.12
N GLU A 22 -6.96 10.11 -7.91
CA GLU A 22 -5.80 9.99 -8.80
C GLU A 22 -4.53 9.66 -8.02
N ASN A 23 -4.40 10.21 -6.81
CA ASN A 23 -3.30 9.88 -5.90
C ASN A 23 -3.33 8.40 -5.50
N LEU A 24 -4.48 7.90 -5.03
CA LEU A 24 -4.65 6.48 -4.67
C LEU A 24 -4.32 5.58 -5.87
N ASN A 25 -4.83 5.88 -7.06
CA ASN A 25 -4.59 5.11 -8.27
C ASN A 25 -3.08 5.04 -8.60
N LYS A 26 -2.39 6.17 -8.51
CA LYS A 26 -0.93 6.23 -8.73
C LYS A 26 -0.17 5.45 -7.66
N ARG A 27 -0.56 5.55 -6.37
CA ARG A 27 0.06 4.81 -5.26
C ARG A 27 -0.18 3.31 -5.35
N LEU A 28 -1.35 2.91 -5.83
CA LEU A 28 -1.68 1.50 -6.08
C LEU A 28 -0.72 0.89 -7.13
N LEU A 29 -0.47 1.62 -8.22
CA LEU A 29 0.50 1.18 -9.24
C LEU A 29 1.95 1.22 -8.72
N ILE A 30 2.33 2.22 -7.92
CA ILE A 30 3.65 2.27 -7.28
C ILE A 30 3.85 1.05 -6.39
N ALA A 31 2.87 0.69 -5.55
CA ALA A 31 2.94 -0.48 -4.69
C ALA A 31 3.07 -1.78 -5.51
N LEU A 32 2.31 -1.93 -6.60
CA LEU A 32 2.38 -3.08 -7.51
C LEU A 32 3.77 -3.19 -8.15
N LEU A 33 4.29 -2.08 -8.69
CA LEU A 33 5.59 -2.02 -9.38
C LEU A 33 6.78 -2.21 -8.43
N ALA A 34 6.68 -1.69 -7.22
CA ALA A 34 7.71 -1.85 -6.19
C ALA A 34 7.63 -3.20 -5.44
N GLY A 35 6.62 -4.02 -5.73
CA GLY A 35 6.40 -5.31 -5.06
C GLY A 35 6.06 -5.16 -3.57
N GLY A 36 5.32 -4.11 -3.22
CA GLY A 36 4.93 -3.77 -1.85
C GLY A 36 3.43 -3.91 -1.58
N HIS A 37 3.03 -3.57 -0.37
CA HIS A 37 1.66 -3.59 0.11
C HIS A 37 1.21 -2.18 0.49
N LEU A 38 -0.09 -1.92 0.44
CA LEU A 38 -0.69 -0.61 0.61
C LEU A 38 -1.68 -0.61 1.77
N LEU A 39 -1.57 0.36 2.67
CA LEU A 39 -2.60 0.68 3.65
C LEU A 39 -3.31 1.97 3.23
N VAL A 40 -4.63 1.96 3.23
CA VAL A 40 -5.45 3.12 2.84
C VAL A 40 -6.39 3.50 3.98
N GLU A 41 -6.26 4.71 4.45
CA GLU A 41 -7.12 5.29 5.46
C GLU A 41 -8.07 6.31 4.82
N GLY A 42 -9.34 6.24 5.17
CA GLY A 42 -10.34 7.20 4.73
C GLY A 42 -11.75 6.76 5.08
N ALA A 43 -12.69 7.70 5.01
CA ALA A 43 -14.09 7.47 5.27
C ALA A 43 -14.69 6.38 4.37
N PRO A 44 -15.79 5.73 4.77
CA PRO A 44 -16.51 4.80 3.91
C PRO A 44 -17.03 5.50 2.65
N GLY A 45 -17.21 4.73 1.56
CA GLY A 45 -17.75 5.28 0.31
C GLY A 45 -16.75 6.00 -0.62
N LEU A 46 -15.48 6.14 -0.24
CA LEU A 46 -14.45 6.83 -1.04
C LEU A 46 -13.79 5.94 -2.12
N ALA A 47 -14.52 5.01 -2.69
CA ALA A 47 -14.10 4.15 -3.80
C ALA A 47 -12.84 3.29 -3.56
N LYS A 48 -12.42 3.07 -2.30
CA LYS A 48 -11.28 2.20 -1.95
C LYS A 48 -11.37 0.82 -2.58
N THR A 49 -12.52 0.17 -2.41
CA THR A 49 -12.81 -1.16 -2.99
C THR A 49 -12.82 -1.11 -4.52
N THR A 50 -13.36 -0.03 -5.10
CA THR A 50 -13.42 0.15 -6.56
C THR A 50 -12.03 0.24 -7.17
N ALA A 51 -11.08 0.92 -6.53
CA ALA A 51 -9.73 1.09 -7.04
C ALA A 51 -9.01 -0.25 -7.25
N ILE A 52 -8.91 -1.08 -6.21
CA ILE A 52 -8.23 -2.38 -6.33
C ILE A 52 -9.00 -3.38 -7.18
N LYS A 53 -10.34 -3.33 -7.16
CA LYS A 53 -11.18 -4.16 -8.03
C LYS A 53 -10.94 -3.80 -9.50
N THR A 54 -10.94 -2.51 -9.85
CA THR A 54 -10.65 -2.06 -11.22
C THR A 54 -9.24 -2.45 -11.65
N LEU A 55 -8.25 -2.37 -10.76
CA LEU A 55 -6.91 -2.87 -11.03
C LEU A 55 -6.93 -4.39 -11.31
N SER A 56 -7.63 -5.16 -10.49
CA SER A 56 -7.70 -6.62 -10.65
C SER A 56 -8.38 -7.06 -11.95
N GLU A 57 -9.39 -6.33 -12.40
CA GLU A 57 -10.08 -6.56 -13.67
C GLU A 57 -9.21 -6.22 -14.89
N SER A 58 -8.18 -5.41 -14.70
CA SER A 58 -7.24 -4.97 -15.74
C SER A 58 -5.97 -5.82 -15.83
N ILE A 59 -5.81 -6.78 -14.93
CA ILE A 59 -4.63 -7.66 -14.84
C ILE A 59 -5.11 -9.11 -14.87
N ASP A 60 -4.41 -9.96 -15.59
CA ASP A 60 -4.63 -11.42 -15.58
C ASP A 60 -4.16 -12.02 -14.24
N CYS A 61 -4.98 -11.87 -13.20
CA CYS A 61 -4.66 -12.30 -11.85
C CYS A 61 -5.91 -12.68 -11.05
N SER A 62 -5.72 -13.48 -10.01
CA SER A 62 -6.79 -13.79 -9.05
C SER A 62 -6.94 -12.66 -8.02
N TYR A 63 -8.17 -12.32 -7.69
CA TYR A 63 -8.53 -11.30 -6.71
C TYR A 63 -9.51 -11.85 -5.68
N HIS A 64 -9.32 -11.44 -4.42
CA HIS A 64 -10.28 -11.73 -3.37
C HIS A 64 -10.45 -10.52 -2.44
N ARG A 65 -11.67 -10.31 -1.94
CA ARG A 65 -11.98 -9.33 -0.88
C ARG A 65 -12.34 -10.07 0.39
N VAL A 66 -11.65 -9.74 1.47
CA VAL A 66 -12.00 -10.20 2.82
C VAL A 66 -12.47 -9.00 3.63
N GLN A 67 -13.69 -9.06 4.13
CA GLN A 67 -14.19 -8.11 5.13
C GLN A 67 -13.70 -8.58 6.51
N PHE A 68 -12.92 -7.74 7.18
CA PHE A 68 -12.42 -8.05 8.50
C PHE A 68 -13.50 -7.77 9.55
N THR A 69 -13.76 -8.75 10.41
CA THR A 69 -14.79 -8.71 11.46
C THR A 69 -14.24 -9.29 12.77
N PRO A 70 -14.86 -8.97 13.93
CA PRO A 70 -14.36 -9.46 15.22
C PRO A 70 -14.38 -10.99 15.39
N ASP A 71 -15.19 -11.68 14.64
CA ASP A 71 -15.36 -13.17 14.67
C ASP A 71 -14.45 -13.89 13.68
N LEU A 72 -13.71 -13.19 12.83
CA LEU A 72 -12.79 -13.78 11.86
C LEU A 72 -11.68 -14.57 12.57
N LEU A 73 -11.33 -15.72 12.02
CA LEU A 73 -10.25 -16.58 12.52
C LEU A 73 -9.05 -16.57 11.55
N PRO A 74 -7.82 -16.82 12.02
CA PRO A 74 -6.65 -16.94 11.14
C PRO A 74 -6.84 -17.96 10.01
N ALA A 75 -7.50 -19.09 10.29
CA ALA A 75 -7.78 -20.13 9.30
C ALA A 75 -8.67 -19.65 8.14
N ASP A 76 -9.53 -18.65 8.36
CA ASP A 76 -10.37 -18.05 7.31
C ASP A 76 -9.53 -17.31 6.27
N LEU A 77 -8.31 -16.88 6.63
CA LEU A 77 -7.35 -16.26 5.73
C LEU A 77 -6.38 -17.27 5.12
N THR A 78 -5.80 -18.12 5.97
CA THR A 78 -4.71 -19.04 5.57
C THR A 78 -5.24 -20.31 4.89
N GLY A 79 -6.48 -20.69 5.15
CA GLY A 79 -7.00 -21.99 4.80
C GLY A 79 -6.79 -23.01 5.90
N THR A 80 -7.31 -24.22 5.69
CA THR A 80 -7.33 -25.29 6.68
C THR A 80 -7.16 -26.66 6.03
N GLU A 81 -6.74 -27.64 6.81
CA GLU A 81 -6.74 -29.05 6.40
C GLU A 81 -8.11 -29.67 6.67
N ILE A 82 -8.74 -30.21 5.62
CA ILE A 82 -10.05 -30.89 5.70
C ILE A 82 -9.83 -32.39 5.58
N TYR A 83 -10.42 -33.17 6.49
CA TYR A 83 -10.40 -34.62 6.38
C TYR A 83 -11.40 -35.09 5.33
N ILE A 84 -10.90 -35.86 4.34
CA ILE A 84 -11.72 -36.46 3.30
C ILE A 84 -11.94 -37.95 3.64
N PRO A 85 -13.13 -38.33 4.13
CA PRO A 85 -13.38 -39.71 4.59
C PRO A 85 -13.17 -40.75 3.49
N GLN A 86 -13.51 -40.41 2.23
CA GLN A 86 -13.39 -41.33 1.08
C GLN A 86 -11.94 -41.72 0.79
N GLN A 87 -11.01 -40.78 1.06
CA GLN A 87 -9.58 -40.96 0.80
C GLN A 87 -8.78 -41.28 2.06
N GLN A 88 -9.43 -41.24 3.24
CA GLN A 88 -8.80 -41.39 4.56
C GLN A 88 -7.56 -40.48 4.72
N SER A 89 -7.61 -39.27 4.14
CA SER A 89 -6.51 -38.33 4.14
C SER A 89 -6.98 -36.91 4.41
N PHE A 90 -6.04 -36.06 4.84
CA PHE A 90 -6.27 -34.62 4.96
C PHE A 90 -5.86 -33.95 3.67
N GLU A 91 -6.71 -33.07 3.16
CA GLU A 91 -6.44 -32.21 2.03
C GLU A 91 -6.43 -30.75 2.46
N PHE A 92 -5.44 -29.99 1.99
CA PHE A 92 -5.35 -28.57 2.30
C PHE A 92 -6.26 -27.77 1.37
N GLN A 93 -7.23 -27.08 1.96
CA GLN A 93 -8.06 -26.09 1.28
C GLN A 93 -7.44 -24.72 1.48
N SER A 94 -6.92 -24.12 0.40
CA SER A 94 -6.30 -22.80 0.43
C SER A 94 -7.30 -21.69 0.75
N GLY A 95 -6.89 -20.75 1.59
CA GLY A 95 -7.66 -19.57 1.95
C GLY A 95 -7.42 -18.37 1.01
N PRO A 96 -8.05 -17.24 1.31
CA PRO A 96 -7.96 -16.00 0.54
C PRO A 96 -6.54 -15.49 0.28
N LEU A 97 -5.58 -15.75 1.17
CA LEU A 97 -4.19 -15.30 1.04
C LEU A 97 -3.45 -15.89 -0.17
N PHE A 98 -3.99 -16.93 -0.80
CA PHE A 98 -3.40 -17.52 -2.01
C PHE A 98 -3.76 -16.81 -3.31
N HIS A 99 -4.58 -15.74 -3.23
CA HIS A 99 -4.85 -14.89 -4.39
C HIS A 99 -3.72 -13.88 -4.64
N ASN A 100 -3.62 -13.42 -5.88
CA ASN A 100 -2.60 -12.45 -6.30
C ASN A 100 -2.83 -11.06 -5.69
N LEU A 101 -4.06 -10.58 -5.77
CA LEU A 101 -4.47 -9.30 -5.19
C LEU A 101 -5.51 -9.55 -4.09
N LEU A 102 -5.25 -9.05 -2.91
CA LEU A 102 -6.13 -9.16 -1.77
C LEU A 102 -6.54 -7.78 -1.28
N LEU A 103 -7.85 -7.57 -1.12
CA LEU A 103 -8.39 -6.45 -0.35
C LEU A 103 -8.72 -6.95 1.06
N ALA A 104 -7.96 -6.47 2.04
CA ALA A 104 -8.25 -6.63 3.47
C ALA A 104 -9.06 -5.42 3.94
N ASP A 105 -10.38 -5.52 3.86
CA ASP A 105 -11.26 -4.39 4.13
C ASP A 105 -11.55 -4.27 5.63
N GLU A 106 -11.33 -3.07 6.20
CA GLU A 106 -11.47 -2.75 7.63
C GLU A 106 -10.58 -3.62 8.54
N ILE A 107 -9.28 -3.72 8.21
CA ILE A 107 -8.31 -4.59 8.90
C ILE A 107 -8.27 -4.38 10.42
N ASN A 108 -8.57 -3.17 10.89
CA ASN A 108 -8.61 -2.82 12.30
C ASN A 108 -9.84 -3.39 13.06
N ARG A 109 -10.80 -4.04 12.37
CA ARG A 109 -11.95 -4.69 13.03
C ARG A 109 -11.68 -6.12 13.47
N ALA A 110 -10.66 -6.77 12.93
CA ALA A 110 -10.35 -8.14 13.30
C ALA A 110 -9.38 -8.23 14.49
N PRO A 111 -9.45 -9.32 15.28
CA PRO A 111 -8.54 -9.55 16.38
C PRO A 111 -7.07 -9.58 15.96
N ALA A 112 -6.15 -9.24 16.86
CA ALA A 112 -4.71 -9.15 16.61
C ALA A 112 -4.10 -10.44 16.01
N LYS A 113 -4.65 -11.62 16.33
CA LYS A 113 -4.20 -12.90 15.77
C LYS A 113 -4.44 -12.99 14.26
N VAL A 114 -5.59 -12.47 13.79
CA VAL A 114 -5.95 -12.46 12.36
C VAL A 114 -5.09 -11.46 11.62
N GLN A 115 -4.94 -10.26 12.18
CA GLN A 115 -4.03 -9.23 11.65
C GLN A 115 -2.61 -9.79 11.51
N SER A 116 -2.10 -10.48 12.55
CA SER A 116 -0.76 -11.07 12.54
C SER A 116 -0.59 -12.12 11.44
N ALA A 117 -1.59 -12.97 11.19
CA ALA A 117 -1.54 -13.98 10.12
C ALA A 117 -1.41 -13.33 8.72
N LEU A 118 -2.21 -12.28 8.45
CA LEU A 118 -2.09 -11.51 7.20
C LEU A 118 -0.69 -10.89 7.07
N LEU A 119 -0.23 -10.22 8.11
CA LEU A 119 1.02 -9.47 8.08
C LEU A 119 2.25 -10.38 8.02
N GLU A 120 2.19 -11.58 8.61
CA GLU A 120 3.21 -12.61 8.46
C GLU A 120 3.29 -13.07 7.00
N ALA A 121 2.16 -13.40 6.38
CA ALA A 121 2.08 -13.78 4.98
C ALA A 121 2.65 -12.69 4.05
N MET A 122 2.37 -11.40 4.34
CA MET A 122 2.96 -10.27 3.60
C MET A 122 4.47 -10.20 3.71
N GLY A 123 5.02 -10.48 4.89
CA GLY A 123 6.47 -10.40 5.13
C GLY A 123 7.25 -11.58 4.56
N GLU A 124 6.75 -12.78 4.79
CA GLU A 124 7.46 -14.02 4.49
C GLU A 124 7.12 -14.61 3.11
N LYS A 125 6.06 -14.12 2.46
CA LYS A 125 5.49 -14.65 1.19
C LYS A 125 5.23 -16.16 1.22
N GLN A 126 4.90 -16.67 2.38
CA GLN A 126 4.55 -18.06 2.63
C GLN A 126 3.60 -18.18 3.82
N ILE A 127 2.92 -19.30 3.91
CA ILE A 127 1.98 -19.64 4.98
C ILE A 127 2.30 -21.04 5.50
N THR A 128 2.35 -21.19 6.82
CA THR A 128 2.50 -22.51 7.46
C THR A 128 1.18 -22.94 8.06
N VAL A 129 0.67 -24.09 7.60
CA VAL A 129 -0.53 -24.73 8.14
C VAL A 129 -0.15 -26.14 8.62
N GLY A 130 -0.36 -26.40 9.89
CA GLY A 130 0.08 -27.65 10.52
C GLY A 130 1.61 -27.80 10.44
N LYS A 131 2.08 -28.81 9.70
CA LYS A 131 3.52 -29.10 9.49
C LYS A 131 4.04 -28.71 8.11
N LYS A 132 3.20 -28.13 7.26
CA LYS A 132 3.55 -27.81 5.86
C LYS A 132 3.59 -26.31 5.65
N THR A 133 4.59 -25.86 4.90
CA THR A 133 4.73 -24.46 4.45
C THR A 133 4.40 -24.38 2.97
N TYR A 134 3.53 -23.44 2.64
CA TYR A 134 3.02 -23.19 1.30
C TYR A 134 3.50 -21.83 0.83
N PRO A 135 4.24 -21.72 -0.29
CA PRO A 135 4.63 -20.43 -0.84
C PRO A 135 3.41 -19.72 -1.43
N LEU A 136 3.39 -18.40 -1.29
CA LEU A 136 2.42 -17.55 -1.98
C LEU A 136 2.87 -17.24 -3.42
N SER A 137 1.97 -16.70 -4.22
CA SER A 137 2.28 -16.28 -5.58
C SER A 137 3.39 -15.22 -5.61
N ASN A 138 4.23 -15.24 -6.65
CA ASN A 138 5.22 -14.20 -6.90
C ASN A 138 4.57 -12.81 -7.05
N LEU A 139 3.42 -12.75 -7.69
CA LEU A 139 2.54 -11.58 -7.68
C LEU A 139 1.60 -11.72 -6.48
N PHE A 140 1.96 -11.09 -5.37
CA PHE A 140 1.14 -11.03 -4.18
C PHE A 140 1.15 -9.61 -3.64
N MET A 141 0.00 -8.95 -3.69
CA MET A 141 -0.19 -7.59 -3.16
C MET A 141 -1.44 -7.52 -2.29
N VAL A 142 -1.29 -6.95 -1.13
CA VAL A 142 -2.38 -6.64 -0.20
C VAL A 142 -2.62 -5.14 -0.22
N MET A 143 -3.87 -4.75 -0.42
CA MET A 143 -4.39 -3.44 -0.07
C MET A 143 -5.26 -3.62 1.17
N ALA A 144 -4.83 -3.05 2.29
CA ALA A 144 -5.64 -3.02 3.50
C ALA A 144 -6.33 -1.66 3.63
N THR A 145 -7.54 -1.64 4.20
CA THR A 145 -8.25 -0.39 4.48
C THR A 145 -8.48 -0.23 5.97
N GLN A 146 -8.50 1.04 6.40
CA GLN A 146 -8.92 1.45 7.74
C GLN A 146 -9.97 2.55 7.64
N ASN A 147 -10.92 2.53 8.57
CA ASN A 147 -11.87 3.61 8.74
C ASN A 147 -11.49 4.42 10.00
N PRO A 148 -11.08 5.69 9.88
CA PRO A 148 -10.67 6.49 11.03
C PRO A 148 -11.85 6.92 11.92
N ILE A 149 -13.08 6.85 11.41
CA ILE A 149 -14.27 7.32 12.13
C ILE A 149 -14.77 6.27 13.13
N GLU A 150 -14.60 4.99 12.81
CA GLU A 150 -15.03 3.88 13.65
C GLU A 150 -13.96 3.58 14.70
N GLN A 151 -14.20 3.99 15.96
CA GLN A 151 -13.31 3.69 17.07
C GLN A 151 -13.82 2.53 17.94
N GLU A 152 -15.14 2.33 18.04
CA GLU A 152 -15.70 1.24 18.81
C GLU A 152 -15.54 -0.11 18.12
N GLY A 153 -15.08 -1.12 18.88
CA GLY A 153 -14.87 -2.49 18.36
C GLY A 153 -13.68 -2.62 17.40
N THR A 154 -12.72 -1.69 17.45
CA THR A 154 -11.51 -1.74 16.63
C THR A 154 -10.29 -2.15 17.45
N TYR A 155 -9.35 -2.82 16.78
CA TYR A 155 -8.05 -3.22 17.28
C TYR A 155 -6.97 -2.49 16.49
N PRO A 156 -6.32 -1.46 17.07
CA PRO A 156 -5.29 -0.73 16.36
C PRO A 156 -4.14 -1.67 15.94
N LEU A 157 -3.61 -1.44 14.74
CA LEU A 157 -2.44 -2.15 14.27
C LEU A 157 -1.20 -1.67 15.05
N PRO A 158 -0.44 -2.56 15.67
CA PRO A 158 0.85 -2.20 16.28
C PRO A 158 1.82 -1.62 15.25
N GLU A 159 2.70 -0.72 15.67
CA GLU A 159 3.64 0.01 14.79
C GLU A 159 4.55 -0.96 13.99
N ALA A 160 5.04 -2.03 14.64
CA ALA A 160 5.84 -3.07 13.99
C ALA A 160 5.09 -3.79 12.86
N GLN A 161 3.76 -3.78 12.92
CA GLN A 161 2.89 -4.35 11.89
C GLN A 161 2.63 -3.34 10.78
N LEU A 162 2.41 -2.07 11.12
CA LEU A 162 2.27 -0.98 10.15
C LEU A 162 3.51 -0.85 9.26
N ASP A 163 4.71 -1.05 9.80
CA ASP A 163 5.99 -1.00 9.06
C ASP A 163 6.10 -2.02 7.91
N ARG A 164 5.21 -3.03 7.85
CA ARG A 164 5.14 -4.00 6.74
C ARG A 164 4.43 -3.46 5.50
N PHE A 165 3.59 -2.44 5.65
CA PHE A 165 3.02 -1.73 4.51
C PHE A 165 4.06 -0.79 3.92
N MET A 166 4.25 -0.85 2.60
CA MET A 166 5.17 0.04 1.90
C MET A 166 4.69 1.48 1.94
N LEU A 167 3.40 1.68 1.66
CA LEU A 167 2.76 2.99 1.59
C LEU A 167 1.53 3.04 2.51
N PHE A 168 1.34 4.17 3.18
CA PHE A 168 0.13 4.51 3.90
C PHE A 168 -0.50 5.75 3.27
N VAL A 169 -1.60 5.56 2.57
CA VAL A 169 -2.31 6.60 1.82
C VAL A 169 -3.53 7.06 2.61
N LYS A 170 -3.60 8.36 2.84
CA LYS A 170 -4.82 9.02 3.33
C LYS A 170 -5.63 9.51 2.15
N ILE A 171 -6.93 9.25 2.17
CA ILE A 171 -7.87 9.72 1.15
C ILE A 171 -8.94 10.59 1.79
N GLU A 172 -9.27 11.66 1.08
CA GLU A 172 -10.23 12.67 1.52
C GLU A 172 -11.48 12.66 0.65
N TYR A 173 -12.50 13.37 1.10
CA TYR A 173 -13.71 13.57 0.30
C TYR A 173 -13.40 14.36 -0.97
N PRO A 174 -14.05 13.98 -2.09
CA PRO A 174 -13.87 14.71 -3.35
C PRO A 174 -14.48 16.12 -3.29
N ASP A 175 -13.98 16.99 -4.15
CA ASP A 175 -14.55 18.32 -4.34
C ASP A 175 -15.89 18.26 -5.08
N PRO A 176 -16.71 19.35 -5.08
CA PRO A 176 -18.03 19.36 -5.73
C PRO A 176 -18.01 19.05 -7.25
N LYS A 177 -16.92 19.40 -7.95
CA LYS A 177 -16.80 19.11 -9.39
C LYS A 177 -16.54 17.62 -9.63
N THR A 178 -15.76 17.02 -8.77
CA THR A 178 -15.45 15.58 -8.76
C THR A 178 -16.69 14.78 -8.40
N GLU A 179 -17.48 15.20 -7.42
CA GLU A 179 -18.78 14.61 -7.08
C GLU A 179 -19.74 14.58 -8.27
N ALA A 180 -19.82 15.66 -9.04
CA ALA A 180 -20.65 15.70 -10.25
C ALA A 180 -20.19 14.68 -11.31
N LYS A 181 -18.87 14.46 -11.46
CA LYS A 181 -18.32 13.44 -12.36
C LYS A 181 -18.64 12.03 -11.88
N ILE A 182 -18.49 11.77 -10.58
CA ILE A 182 -18.83 10.48 -9.96
C ILE A 182 -20.31 10.14 -10.23
N LEU A 183 -21.20 11.10 -10.03
CA LEU A 183 -22.62 10.92 -10.31
C LEU A 183 -22.88 10.62 -11.80
N ALA A 184 -22.21 11.31 -12.72
CA ALA A 184 -22.33 11.07 -14.16
C ALA A 184 -21.86 9.66 -14.55
N ILE A 185 -20.73 9.19 -13.99
CA ILE A 185 -20.23 7.83 -14.22
C ILE A 185 -21.20 6.79 -13.70
N SER A 186 -21.69 6.95 -12.47
CA SER A 186 -22.66 6.02 -11.86
C SER A 186 -23.96 5.89 -12.71
N ARG A 187 -24.44 7.00 -13.26
CA ARG A 187 -25.60 7.00 -14.20
C ARG A 187 -25.28 6.29 -15.51
N GLY A 188 -24.08 6.52 -16.06
CA GLY A 188 -23.62 5.85 -17.28
C GLY A 188 -23.55 4.33 -17.10
N GLU A 189 -23.02 3.88 -15.96
CA GLU A 189 -22.96 2.45 -15.62
C GLU A 189 -24.34 1.82 -15.48
N ALA A 190 -25.29 2.52 -14.83
CA ALA A 190 -26.68 2.08 -14.72
C ALA A 190 -27.35 1.95 -16.09
N LEU A 191 -26.93 2.74 -17.08
CA LEU A 191 -27.36 2.65 -18.48
C LEU A 191 -26.60 1.58 -19.30
N GLY A 192 -25.67 0.84 -18.67
CA GLY A 192 -24.92 -0.24 -19.33
C GLY A 192 -23.67 0.23 -20.08
N HIS A 193 -23.23 1.47 -19.91
CA HIS A 193 -21.97 1.92 -20.48
C HIS A 193 -20.81 1.20 -19.81
N LYS A 194 -20.08 0.37 -20.58
CA LYS A 194 -18.90 -0.35 -20.10
C LYS A 194 -17.65 0.27 -20.73
N LEU A 195 -16.69 0.68 -19.90
CA LEU A 195 -15.36 1.02 -20.38
C LEU A 195 -14.61 -0.27 -20.70
N LYS A 196 -13.91 -0.29 -21.83
CA LYS A 196 -13.00 -1.38 -22.17
C LYS A 196 -11.78 -1.28 -21.28
N HIS A 197 -11.56 -2.27 -20.43
CA HIS A 197 -10.38 -2.32 -19.56
C HIS A 197 -9.16 -2.86 -20.29
N PRO A 198 -7.95 -2.40 -19.96
CA PRO A 198 -6.70 -3.05 -20.39
C PRO A 198 -6.69 -4.51 -19.90
N ASN A 199 -5.93 -5.35 -20.60
CA ASN A 199 -5.65 -6.71 -20.15
C ASN A 199 -4.13 -6.89 -20.08
N ILE A 200 -3.57 -6.78 -18.89
CA ILE A 200 -2.13 -6.85 -18.65
C ILE A 200 -1.79 -8.23 -18.08
N HIS A 201 -0.96 -8.99 -18.80
CA HIS A 201 -0.46 -10.28 -18.31
C HIS A 201 0.55 -10.08 -17.16
N GLN A 202 0.59 -11.02 -16.22
CA GLN A 202 1.52 -10.99 -15.08
C GLN A 202 2.98 -10.86 -15.51
N GLU A 203 3.39 -11.47 -16.62
CA GLU A 203 4.74 -11.33 -17.17
C GLU A 203 5.12 -9.88 -17.48
N THR A 204 4.15 -9.06 -17.93
CA THR A 204 4.35 -7.63 -18.19
C THR A 204 4.60 -6.89 -16.87
N ILE A 205 3.91 -7.27 -15.78
CA ILE A 205 4.14 -6.71 -14.45
C ILE A 205 5.56 -7.05 -13.97
N PHE A 206 5.99 -8.31 -14.10
CA PHE A 206 7.34 -8.70 -13.69
C PHE A 206 8.44 -8.03 -14.52
N LYS A 207 8.20 -7.78 -15.80
CA LYS A 207 9.09 -6.97 -16.64
C LYS A 207 9.16 -5.52 -16.14
N ALA A 208 8.01 -4.91 -15.87
CA ALA A 208 7.94 -3.55 -15.33
C ALA A 208 8.67 -3.44 -13.98
N GLN A 209 8.48 -4.40 -13.08
CA GLN A 209 9.19 -4.45 -11.79
C GLN A 209 10.73 -4.49 -11.98
N LYS A 210 11.21 -5.24 -12.98
CA LYS A 210 12.65 -5.26 -13.31
C LYS A 210 13.11 -3.93 -13.90
N GLU A 211 12.34 -3.30 -14.78
CA GLU A 211 12.65 -1.97 -15.31
C GLU A 211 12.72 -0.92 -14.19
N VAL A 212 11.76 -0.95 -13.24
CA VAL A 212 11.76 -0.07 -12.06
C VAL A 212 13.01 -0.25 -11.20
N LEU A 213 13.45 -1.48 -10.97
CA LEU A 213 14.69 -1.74 -10.21
C LEU A 213 15.96 -1.23 -10.94
N ASN A 214 15.91 -1.11 -12.26
CA ASN A 214 17.02 -0.60 -13.09
C ASN A 214 17.01 0.93 -13.24
N VAL A 215 15.96 1.64 -12.77
CA VAL A 215 15.96 3.11 -12.74
C VAL A 215 17.16 3.60 -11.93
N GLN A 216 17.93 4.51 -12.49
CA GLN A 216 19.19 4.97 -11.91
C GLN A 216 18.97 5.84 -10.67
N VAL A 217 19.78 5.63 -9.62
CA VAL A 217 19.86 6.51 -8.44
C VAL A 217 21.29 6.95 -8.29
N SER A 218 21.54 8.25 -8.29
CA SER A 218 22.89 8.78 -8.06
C SER A 218 23.33 8.51 -6.62
N GLY A 219 24.66 8.34 -6.39
CA GLY A 219 25.17 8.17 -5.04
C GLY A 219 24.83 9.34 -4.10
N ALA A 220 24.72 10.56 -4.62
CA ALA A 220 24.30 11.72 -3.85
C ALA A 220 22.81 11.60 -3.42
N LEU A 221 21.94 11.14 -4.29
CA LEU A 221 20.51 10.94 -3.97
C LEU A 221 20.31 9.73 -3.03
N GLU A 222 21.11 8.67 -3.17
CA GLU A 222 21.09 7.55 -2.23
C GLU A 222 21.45 8.04 -0.82
N GLN A 223 22.50 8.85 -0.68
CA GLN A 223 22.85 9.47 0.60
C GLN A 223 21.76 10.38 1.13
N TYR A 224 21.07 11.14 0.27
CA TYR A 224 19.96 11.97 0.66
C TYR A 224 18.79 11.14 1.25
N ILE A 225 18.40 10.03 0.59
CA ILE A 225 17.40 9.09 1.11
C ILE A 225 17.81 8.56 2.49
N ILE A 226 19.08 8.15 2.64
CA ILE A 226 19.63 7.66 3.92
C ILE A 226 19.57 8.76 4.99
N GLN A 227 19.95 9.99 4.66
CA GLN A 227 19.93 11.12 5.61
C GLN A 227 18.50 11.47 6.06
N LEU A 228 17.50 11.44 5.17
CA LEU A 228 16.10 11.62 5.53
C LEU A 228 15.65 10.60 6.59
N ILE A 229 16.03 9.33 6.44
CA ILE A 229 15.68 8.28 7.40
C ILE A 229 16.45 8.45 8.71
N LEU A 230 17.76 8.74 8.65
CA LEU A 230 18.57 8.97 9.84
C LEU A 230 18.09 10.19 10.64
N ALA A 231 17.61 11.22 9.96
CA ALA A 231 17.03 12.40 10.60
C ALA A 231 15.78 12.07 11.44
N THR A 232 15.04 11.02 11.09
CA THR A 232 13.93 10.54 11.94
C THR A 232 14.43 9.85 13.21
N ARG A 233 15.64 9.26 13.22
CA ARG A 233 16.22 8.48 14.34
C ARG A 233 17.05 9.32 15.29
N ASP A 234 17.79 10.28 14.73
CA ASP A 234 18.62 11.23 15.49
C ASP A 234 18.25 12.66 15.07
N PRO A 235 17.05 13.11 15.47
CA PRO A 235 16.48 14.36 14.99
C PRO A 235 17.23 15.59 15.55
N THR A 236 17.96 15.46 16.64
CA THR A 236 18.65 16.57 17.32
C THR A 236 19.73 17.23 16.47
N LYS A 237 20.31 16.47 15.51
CA LYS A 237 21.31 16.99 14.57
C LYS A 237 20.76 18.02 13.59
N TYR A 238 19.46 17.99 13.36
CA TYR A 238 18.81 18.81 12.35
C TYR A 238 17.95 19.93 12.98
N ASN A 239 17.18 19.61 14.03
CA ASN A 239 16.36 20.57 14.74
C ASN A 239 16.08 20.05 16.17
N GLN A 240 16.28 20.91 17.17
CA GLN A 240 16.02 20.54 18.56
C GLN A 240 14.52 20.24 18.85
N ASN A 241 13.61 20.87 18.10
CA ASN A 241 12.17 20.62 18.24
C ASN A 241 11.79 19.20 17.83
N PHE A 242 12.51 18.57 16.92
CA PHE A 242 12.23 17.18 16.53
C PHE A 242 12.38 16.20 17.67
N LYS A 243 13.29 16.45 18.63
CA LYS A 243 13.41 15.63 19.84
C LYS A 243 12.16 15.65 20.69
N LYS A 244 11.44 16.78 20.68
CA LYS A 244 10.17 16.94 21.40
C LYS A 244 9.04 16.17 20.71
N TRP A 245 9.08 16.07 19.38
CA TRP A 245 7.96 15.55 18.60
C TRP A 245 8.12 14.07 18.18
N ILE A 246 9.35 13.57 17.99
CA ILE A 246 9.60 12.21 17.52
C ILE A 246 9.95 11.29 18.68
N ALA A 247 9.07 10.31 18.95
CA ALA A 247 9.34 9.24 19.92
C ALA A 247 10.22 8.15 19.32
N PHE A 248 9.89 7.69 18.11
CA PHE A 248 10.65 6.67 17.38
C PHE A 248 10.71 7.01 15.89
N GLY A 249 11.90 6.85 15.31
CA GLY A 249 12.14 7.05 13.89
C GLY A 249 11.94 5.77 13.07
N SER A 250 11.99 5.92 11.75
CA SER A 250 11.75 4.86 10.79
C SER A 250 12.82 3.75 10.84
N SER A 251 12.39 2.49 10.67
CA SER A 251 13.24 1.32 10.52
C SER A 251 14.00 1.30 9.18
N PRO A 252 14.97 0.38 8.96
CA PRO A 252 15.59 0.18 7.65
C PRO A 252 14.60 -0.18 6.53
N ARG A 253 13.42 -0.72 6.87
CA ARG A 253 12.33 -0.95 5.90
C ARG A 253 11.86 0.35 5.27
N GLY A 254 11.86 1.47 6.01
CA GLY A 254 11.55 2.79 5.46
C GLY A 254 12.55 3.24 4.40
N THR A 255 13.85 2.99 4.58
CA THR A 255 14.87 3.28 3.56
C THR A 255 14.59 2.52 2.28
N ILE A 256 14.36 1.20 2.40
CA ILE A 256 14.06 0.32 1.26
C ILE A 256 12.76 0.72 0.57
N ALA A 257 11.72 1.04 1.36
CA ALA A 257 10.43 1.47 0.84
C ALA A 257 10.53 2.81 0.08
N LEU A 258 11.30 3.76 0.61
CA LEU A 258 11.48 5.07 -0.01
C LEU A 258 12.25 4.97 -1.34
N ASP A 259 13.36 4.21 -1.38
CA ASP A 259 14.09 3.94 -2.62
C ASP A 259 13.19 3.29 -3.68
N ARG A 260 12.50 2.20 -3.33
CA ARG A 260 11.65 1.47 -4.27
C ARG A 260 10.46 2.29 -4.76
N ALA A 261 9.81 3.04 -3.86
CA ALA A 261 8.68 3.87 -4.22
C ALA A 261 9.09 5.05 -5.11
N ALA A 262 10.25 5.67 -4.84
CA ALA A 262 10.80 6.75 -5.67
C ALA A 262 11.19 6.26 -7.07
N ARG A 263 11.83 5.09 -7.20
CA ARG A 263 12.11 4.45 -8.51
C ARG A 263 10.82 4.16 -9.29
N ALA A 264 9.81 3.59 -8.63
CA ALA A 264 8.53 3.33 -9.26
C ALA A 264 7.81 4.63 -9.69
N HIS A 265 7.92 5.69 -8.87
CA HIS A 265 7.39 7.01 -9.21
C HIS A 265 8.09 7.61 -10.44
N ALA A 266 9.43 7.58 -10.49
CA ALA A 266 10.22 8.06 -11.61
C ALA A 266 9.88 7.30 -12.90
N TRP A 267 9.83 5.95 -12.82
CA TRP A 267 9.49 5.11 -13.97
C TRP A 267 8.08 5.40 -14.50
N LEU A 268 7.06 5.53 -13.64
CA LEU A 268 5.69 5.92 -14.03
C LEU A 268 5.63 7.34 -14.62
N SER A 269 6.59 8.18 -14.29
CA SER A 269 6.72 9.54 -14.85
C SER A 269 7.54 9.58 -16.14
N GLY A 270 8.01 8.42 -16.64
CA GLY A 270 8.76 8.30 -17.89
C GLY A 270 10.25 8.58 -17.76
N ASN A 271 10.78 8.62 -16.54
CA ASN A 271 12.18 8.89 -16.26
C ASN A 271 12.97 7.59 -16.06
N ASP A 272 14.22 7.54 -16.49
CA ASP A 272 15.18 6.46 -16.29
C ASP A 272 16.12 6.70 -15.11
N TYR A 273 15.95 7.81 -14.41
CA TYR A 273 16.66 8.17 -13.17
C TYR A 273 15.70 8.76 -12.14
N VAL A 274 16.05 8.60 -10.86
CA VAL A 274 15.32 9.19 -9.73
C VAL A 274 15.86 10.58 -9.45
N SER A 275 14.95 11.53 -9.27
CA SER A 275 15.23 12.91 -8.85
C SER A 275 14.79 13.14 -7.39
N PRO A 276 15.27 14.20 -6.72
CA PRO A 276 14.74 14.58 -5.40
C PRO A 276 13.22 14.79 -5.39
N SER A 277 12.62 15.27 -6.47
CA SER A 277 11.18 15.43 -6.59
C SER A 277 10.41 14.11 -6.55
N ASP A 278 11.00 13.01 -7.05
CA ASP A 278 10.39 11.67 -6.96
C ASP A 278 10.38 11.16 -5.53
N VAL A 279 11.46 11.43 -4.77
CA VAL A 279 11.53 11.12 -3.32
C VAL A 279 10.48 11.92 -2.56
N HIS A 280 10.38 13.24 -2.80
CA HIS A 280 9.40 14.12 -2.15
C HIS A 280 7.96 13.72 -2.48
N ALA A 281 7.71 13.22 -3.68
CA ALA A 281 6.38 12.81 -4.11
C ALA A 281 5.82 11.60 -3.35
N VAL A 282 6.67 10.77 -2.74
CA VAL A 282 6.24 9.52 -2.08
C VAL A 282 6.58 9.46 -0.59
N ILE A 283 7.37 10.40 -0.07
CA ILE A 283 7.92 10.32 1.29
C ILE A 283 6.84 10.32 2.37
N TYR A 284 5.76 11.09 2.18
CA TYR A 284 4.68 11.17 3.15
C TYR A 284 4.00 9.81 3.33
N GLU A 285 3.66 9.13 2.25
CA GLU A 285 3.03 7.81 2.31
C GLU A 285 3.99 6.73 2.81
N VAL A 286 5.30 6.92 2.61
CA VAL A 286 6.31 5.98 3.12
C VAL A 286 6.57 6.18 4.60
N LEU A 287 6.60 7.41 5.12
CA LEU A 287 7.08 7.68 6.47
C LEU A 287 5.99 7.97 7.51
N ARG A 288 4.78 8.40 7.12
CA ARG A 288 3.77 8.85 8.09
C ARG A 288 3.38 7.80 9.14
N HIS A 289 3.46 6.52 8.81
CA HIS A 289 3.18 5.39 9.71
C HIS A 289 4.45 4.80 10.33
N ARG A 290 5.61 5.37 10.05
CA ARG A 290 6.92 4.93 10.55
C ARG A 290 7.58 5.93 11.49
N VAL A 291 7.11 7.17 11.48
CA VAL A 291 7.55 8.21 12.40
C VAL A 291 6.51 8.32 13.50
N LEU A 292 6.85 7.79 14.68
CA LEU A 292 5.96 7.78 15.83
C LEU A 292 6.16 9.06 16.62
N LEU A 293 5.06 9.72 16.93
CA LEU A 293 5.05 10.98 17.64
C LEU A 293 5.02 10.78 19.17
N THR A 294 5.49 11.77 19.89
CA THR A 294 5.36 11.85 21.34
C THR A 294 3.95 12.35 21.70
N PHE A 295 3.56 12.15 22.96
CA PHE A 295 2.35 12.76 23.50
C PHE A 295 2.39 14.30 23.45
N GLU A 296 3.58 14.90 23.62
CA GLU A 296 3.76 16.35 23.50
C GLU A 296 3.44 16.85 22.08
N ALA A 297 3.78 16.10 21.05
CA ALA A 297 3.42 16.43 19.66
C ALA A 297 1.89 16.46 19.47
N ASP A 298 1.18 15.48 20.03
CA ASP A 298 -0.29 15.45 19.99
C ASP A 298 -0.91 16.65 20.69
N VAL A 299 -0.37 17.05 21.86
CA VAL A 299 -0.82 18.24 22.59
C VAL A 299 -0.54 19.52 21.80
N ASP A 300 0.60 19.59 21.11
CA ASP A 300 0.96 20.72 20.25
C ASP A 300 0.19 20.72 18.90
N GLY A 301 -0.61 19.69 18.60
CA GLY A 301 -1.35 19.54 17.33
C GLY A 301 -0.47 19.21 16.13
N VAL A 302 0.74 18.69 16.37
CA VAL A 302 1.71 18.35 15.33
C VAL A 302 1.43 16.95 14.78
N THR A 303 1.31 16.84 13.47
CA THR A 303 1.07 15.57 12.77
C THR A 303 2.39 14.95 12.24
N SER A 304 2.36 13.66 11.92
CA SER A 304 3.50 13.01 11.25
C SER A 304 3.85 13.69 9.92
N ASP A 305 2.85 14.20 9.18
CA ASP A 305 3.07 14.91 7.92
C ASP A 305 3.75 16.27 8.15
N ASP A 306 3.44 16.98 9.25
CA ASP A 306 4.14 18.22 9.63
C ASP A 306 5.61 17.94 9.94
N VAL A 307 5.89 16.88 10.69
CA VAL A 307 7.26 16.45 11.00
C VAL A 307 8.03 16.11 9.72
N ILE A 308 7.42 15.36 8.79
CA ILE A 308 8.04 15.04 7.49
C ILE A 308 8.33 16.31 6.69
N THR A 309 7.41 17.27 6.71
CA THR A 309 7.59 18.57 6.04
C THR A 309 8.80 19.32 6.60
N GLU A 310 8.96 19.36 7.91
CA GLU A 310 10.12 19.99 8.55
C GLU A 310 11.42 19.23 8.31
N LEU A 311 11.38 17.88 8.25
CA LEU A 311 12.54 17.05 7.87
C LEU A 311 13.02 17.38 6.46
N LEU A 312 12.11 17.53 5.50
CA LEU A 312 12.43 17.90 4.12
C LEU A 312 13.10 19.29 4.02
N LYS A 313 12.76 20.23 4.90
CA LYS A 313 13.41 21.56 4.97
C LYS A 313 14.80 21.49 5.62
N ALA A 314 14.98 20.57 6.59
CA ALA A 314 16.19 20.48 7.39
C ALA A 314 17.32 19.66 6.75
N VAL A 315 16.99 18.65 5.93
CA VAL A 315 17.96 17.80 5.25
C VAL A 315 18.32 18.42 3.89
N PRO A 316 19.60 18.76 3.64
CA PRO A 316 19.99 19.38 2.38
C PRO A 316 19.73 18.48 1.17
N ILE A 317 19.18 19.04 0.13
CA ILE A 317 19.00 18.37 -1.17
C ILE A 317 20.37 18.34 -1.88
N PRO A 318 20.77 17.19 -2.47
CA PRO A 318 22.06 17.04 -3.15
C PRO A 318 22.16 17.85 -4.46
#